data_66d102a0035b46e70fc43505555c0ba1
#
_entry.id   66d102a0035b46e70fc43505555c0ba1
#
_cell.length_a   1.000
_cell.length_b   1.000
_cell.length_c   1.000
_cell.angle_alpha   90.00
_cell.angle_beta   90.00
_cell.angle_gamma   90.00
#
_symmetry.space_group_name_H-M   'P 1'
#
loop_
_entity.id
_entity.type
_entity.pdbx_description
1 polymer ?
#
loop_
_entity_poly.entity_id
_entity_poly.type
_entity_poly.pdbx_seq_one_letter_code
_entity_poly.pdbx_strand_id
1 'polypeptide(L)'
;TYQWLLERVKPERDQNRDPKLRENWWLHRRLREDLRTSLTGQPRYIATVETAKHRTFQFLDAAIAPDNKLVCIALADAYALGVLSSQVHVAWTLATGSTLEDRPVYVKTTCFEKFPFPAASPEQQTRIAALAEQLDTHRKRQQAAHPDLTLTGMYNVLAKLRSGEPLTAKDKTIHETGLVAVLRQLHDELDAAVLAAYGWSDLAPGDTDTLLDRLVALNAERAAEEATGHIRWLRPDFQNPSASPIQTTPLKLGSDPGLATATPATKAEKRPWPATLPEQVRAVADALTPTPQDEPTLAAHFTGKGPWKKRLPEILAMLTALGRAKQSDGGWVG
;
A
#
# COMPACT_ATOMS: atom_id res chain seq x y z
N THR A 1 7.80 -19.76 -29.33
CA THR A 1 7.00 -18.63 -28.80
C THR A 1 6.88 -17.48 -29.78
N TYR A 2 7.99 -17.00 -30.40
CA TYR A 2 7.95 -15.88 -31.35
C TYR A 2 7.04 -16.16 -32.57
N GLN A 3 7.19 -17.32 -33.22
CA GLN A 3 6.38 -17.69 -34.36
C GLN A 3 4.89 -17.71 -34.05
N TRP A 4 4.52 -18.23 -32.88
CA TRP A 4 3.12 -18.23 -32.40
C TRP A 4 2.57 -16.82 -32.25
N LEU A 5 3.34 -15.90 -31.64
CA LEU A 5 2.95 -14.50 -31.54
C LEU A 5 2.81 -13.82 -32.91
N LEU A 6 3.72 -14.10 -33.83
CA LEU A 6 3.68 -13.57 -35.19
C LEU A 6 2.41 -14.00 -35.94
N GLU A 7 2.01 -15.26 -35.80
CA GLU A 7 0.84 -15.82 -36.47
C GLU A 7 -0.50 -15.44 -35.85
N ARG A 8 -0.53 -15.29 -34.51
CA ARG A 8 -1.78 -15.13 -33.76
C ARG A 8 -2.01 -13.71 -33.23
N VAL A 9 -0.97 -13.01 -32.80
CA VAL A 9 -1.09 -11.70 -32.17
C VAL A 9 -0.88 -10.57 -33.20
N LYS A 10 0.12 -10.69 -34.06
CA LYS A 10 0.47 -9.62 -35.01
C LYS A 10 -0.68 -9.23 -35.95
N PRO A 11 -1.45 -10.16 -36.59
CA PRO A 11 -2.52 -9.78 -37.49
C PRO A 11 -3.63 -8.95 -36.83
N GLU A 12 -3.95 -9.24 -35.56
CA GLU A 12 -4.90 -8.46 -34.76
C GLU A 12 -4.33 -7.08 -34.38
N ARG A 13 -3.06 -7.04 -33.99
CA ARG A 13 -2.37 -5.80 -33.64
C ARG A 13 -2.20 -4.85 -34.80
N ASP A 14 -1.91 -5.35 -36.02
CA ASP A 14 -1.75 -4.55 -37.24
C ASP A 14 -3.03 -3.77 -37.60
N GLN A 15 -4.21 -4.27 -37.17
CA GLN A 15 -5.49 -3.60 -37.36
C GLN A 15 -5.81 -2.57 -36.27
N ASN A 16 -4.98 -2.44 -35.25
CA ASN A 16 -5.25 -1.53 -34.14
C ASN A 16 -5.10 -0.07 -34.54
N ARG A 17 -5.97 0.82 -34.04
CA ARG A 17 -5.92 2.26 -34.32
C ARG A 17 -4.72 2.95 -33.70
N ASP A 18 -4.19 2.43 -32.58
CA ASP A 18 -3.04 2.98 -31.87
C ASP A 18 -1.73 2.58 -32.57
N PRO A 19 -0.94 3.54 -33.14
CA PRO A 19 0.32 3.25 -33.81
C PRO A 19 1.33 2.52 -32.91
N LYS A 20 1.41 2.86 -31.62
CA LYS A 20 2.34 2.23 -30.69
C LYS A 20 2.06 0.75 -30.50
N LEU A 21 0.79 0.34 -30.57
CA LEU A 21 0.42 -1.07 -30.48
C LEU A 21 0.72 -1.85 -31.75
N ARG A 22 0.74 -1.19 -32.92
CA ARG A 22 1.17 -1.81 -34.17
C ARG A 22 2.69 -1.99 -34.21
N GLU A 23 3.44 -0.95 -33.87
CA GLU A 23 4.90 -0.96 -33.84
C GLU A 23 5.45 -1.96 -32.81
N ASN A 24 4.87 -1.97 -31.62
CA ASN A 24 5.26 -2.86 -30.51
C ASN A 24 4.26 -4.01 -30.34
N TRP A 25 3.82 -4.63 -31.44
CA TRP A 25 2.75 -5.61 -31.49
C TRP A 25 2.94 -6.82 -30.57
N TRP A 26 4.17 -7.15 -30.18
CA TRP A 26 4.53 -8.26 -29.28
C TRP A 26 4.47 -7.89 -27.80
N LEU A 27 4.33 -6.61 -27.46
CA LEU A 27 4.25 -6.14 -26.09
C LEU A 27 2.80 -6.01 -25.61
N HIS A 28 2.60 -6.17 -24.32
CA HIS A 28 1.34 -5.81 -23.70
C HIS A 28 1.13 -4.28 -23.78
N ARG A 29 -0.13 -3.86 -23.93
CA ARG A 29 -0.49 -2.43 -24.01
C ARG A 29 -0.02 -1.62 -22.81
N ARG A 30 -0.02 -2.22 -21.63
CA ARG A 30 0.48 -1.61 -20.39
C ARG A 30 1.45 -2.58 -19.75
N LEU A 31 2.70 -2.20 -19.63
CA LEU A 31 3.76 -3.03 -19.06
C LEU A 31 3.72 -3.07 -17.53
N ARG A 32 2.94 -2.19 -16.89
CA ARG A 32 2.85 -2.08 -15.44
C ARG A 32 4.23 -1.98 -14.78
N GLU A 33 5.04 -1.07 -15.27
CA GLU A 33 6.38 -0.80 -14.73
C GLU A 33 6.33 -0.38 -13.26
N ASP A 34 5.29 0.35 -12.87
CA ASP A 34 4.97 0.72 -11.50
C ASP A 34 4.90 -0.49 -10.57
N LEU A 35 4.15 -1.53 -10.96
CA LEU A 35 4.06 -2.77 -10.18
C LEU A 35 5.40 -3.50 -10.15
N ARG A 36 6.09 -3.63 -11.28
CA ARG A 36 7.38 -4.32 -11.36
C ARG A 36 8.42 -3.66 -10.48
N THR A 37 8.49 -2.32 -10.51
CA THR A 37 9.37 -1.54 -9.65
C THR A 37 9.04 -1.74 -8.18
N SER A 38 7.76 -1.70 -7.81
CA SER A 38 7.36 -1.91 -6.41
C SER A 38 7.56 -3.33 -5.90
N LEU A 39 7.64 -4.33 -6.80
CA LEU A 39 7.94 -5.73 -6.44
C LEU A 39 9.45 -6.03 -6.40
N THR A 40 10.32 -5.11 -6.84
CA THR A 40 11.76 -5.33 -6.80
C THR A 40 12.22 -5.61 -5.37
N GLY A 41 12.94 -6.73 -5.19
CA GLY A 41 13.42 -7.19 -3.89
C GLY A 41 12.36 -7.84 -2.99
N GLN A 42 11.10 -7.95 -3.44
CA GLN A 42 10.06 -8.66 -2.70
C GLN A 42 9.99 -10.12 -3.15
N PRO A 43 9.90 -11.12 -2.24
CA PRO A 43 9.74 -12.53 -2.62
C PRO A 43 8.29 -12.85 -3.04
N ARG A 44 7.33 -12.05 -2.59
CA ARG A 44 5.89 -12.26 -2.79
C ARG A 44 5.13 -10.95 -2.67
N TYR A 45 3.86 -10.95 -3.04
CA TYR A 45 2.94 -9.83 -2.88
C TYR A 45 1.54 -10.32 -2.53
N ILE A 46 0.71 -9.44 -1.98
CA ILE A 46 -0.69 -9.76 -1.66
C ILE A 46 -1.55 -9.48 -2.88
N ALA A 47 -2.46 -10.40 -3.19
CA ALA A 47 -3.42 -10.25 -4.28
C ALA A 47 -4.84 -10.55 -3.82
N THR A 48 -5.80 -9.84 -4.43
CA THR A 48 -7.23 -10.11 -4.32
C THR A 48 -7.90 -9.93 -5.67
N VAL A 49 -8.98 -10.67 -5.93
CA VAL A 49 -9.77 -10.51 -7.17
C VAL A 49 -10.57 -9.21 -7.11
N GLU A 50 -10.60 -8.45 -8.21
CA GLU A 50 -11.35 -7.19 -8.29
C GLU A 50 -12.82 -7.38 -7.93
N THR A 51 -13.49 -8.36 -8.55
CA THR A 51 -14.91 -8.66 -8.34
C THR A 51 -15.05 -10.07 -7.80
N ALA A 52 -15.57 -10.24 -6.58
CA ALA A 52 -15.75 -11.55 -5.96
C ALA A 52 -16.86 -11.53 -4.91
N LYS A 53 -17.61 -12.64 -4.80
CA LYS A 53 -18.64 -12.83 -3.76
C LYS A 53 -18.05 -12.75 -2.35
N HIS A 54 -16.91 -13.42 -2.16
CA HIS A 54 -16.19 -13.42 -0.88
C HIS A 54 -14.87 -12.69 -1.06
N ARG A 55 -14.58 -11.72 -0.19
CA ARG A 55 -13.32 -11.01 -0.20
C ARG A 55 -12.24 -11.87 0.45
N THR A 56 -11.29 -12.30 -0.36
CA THR A 56 -10.13 -13.08 0.10
C THR A 56 -8.85 -12.46 -0.40
N PHE A 57 -7.83 -12.45 0.45
CA PHE A 57 -6.47 -12.02 0.12
C PHE A 57 -5.53 -13.19 0.27
N GLN A 58 -4.54 -13.30 -0.60
CA GLN A 58 -3.55 -14.37 -0.57
C GLN A 58 -2.20 -13.88 -1.08
N PHE A 59 -1.14 -14.55 -0.70
CA PHE A 59 0.17 -14.30 -1.27
C PHE A 59 0.32 -14.96 -2.64
N LEU A 60 0.89 -14.22 -3.57
CA LEU A 60 1.43 -14.74 -4.83
C LEU A 60 2.94 -14.52 -4.85
N ASP A 61 3.68 -15.45 -5.46
CA ASP A 61 5.11 -15.30 -5.72
C ASP A 61 5.37 -14.08 -6.62
N ALA A 62 6.42 -13.32 -6.33
CA ALA A 62 6.75 -12.11 -7.09
C ALA A 62 7.08 -12.39 -8.58
N ALA A 63 7.45 -13.62 -8.92
CA ALA A 63 7.66 -14.05 -10.31
C ALA A 63 6.36 -14.24 -11.09
N ILE A 64 5.20 -14.35 -10.43
CA ILE A 64 3.90 -14.52 -11.08
C ILE A 64 3.44 -13.17 -11.62
N ALA A 65 3.21 -13.10 -12.94
CA ALA A 65 2.59 -11.94 -13.57
C ALA A 65 1.06 -12.01 -13.36
N PRO A 66 0.46 -11.02 -12.68
CA PRO A 66 -0.96 -11.05 -12.38
C PRO A 66 -1.82 -10.74 -13.62
N ASP A 67 -3.01 -11.34 -13.68
CA ASP A 67 -4.05 -10.94 -14.61
C ASP A 67 -4.61 -9.55 -14.27
N ASN A 68 -5.23 -8.89 -15.26
CA ASN A 68 -5.80 -7.55 -15.11
C ASN A 68 -6.99 -7.47 -14.14
N LYS A 69 -7.56 -8.60 -13.74
CA LYS A 69 -8.66 -8.71 -12.76
C LYS A 69 -8.16 -8.89 -11.32
N LEU A 70 -6.85 -8.93 -11.13
CA LEU A 70 -6.26 -8.95 -9.79
C LEU A 70 -5.87 -7.53 -9.36
N VAL A 71 -6.25 -7.19 -8.14
CA VAL A 71 -5.68 -6.04 -7.43
C VAL A 71 -4.47 -6.55 -6.66
N CYS A 72 -3.30 -5.99 -6.99
CA CYS A 72 -2.02 -6.38 -6.40
C CYS A 72 -1.55 -5.32 -5.42
N ILE A 73 -1.18 -5.75 -4.24
CA ILE A 73 -0.66 -4.92 -3.16
C ILE A 73 0.79 -5.35 -2.93
N ALA A 74 1.74 -4.45 -3.19
CA ALA A 74 3.17 -4.73 -3.13
C ALA A 74 3.70 -4.78 -1.67
N LEU A 75 3.08 -5.63 -0.86
CA LEU A 75 3.45 -5.95 0.51
C LEU A 75 3.73 -7.45 0.61
N ALA A 76 4.89 -7.83 1.15
CA ALA A 76 5.27 -9.22 1.42
C ALA A 76 5.03 -9.62 2.88
N ASP A 77 4.60 -8.67 3.71
CA ASP A 77 4.40 -8.81 5.13
C ASP A 77 3.09 -9.55 5.46
N ALA A 78 3.21 -10.59 6.28
CA ALA A 78 2.07 -11.39 6.70
C ALA A 78 1.14 -10.67 7.69
N TYR A 79 1.65 -9.68 8.44
CA TYR A 79 0.80 -8.82 9.27
C TYR A 79 -0.21 -8.06 8.39
N ALA A 80 0.25 -7.46 7.30
CA ALA A 80 -0.62 -6.78 6.35
C ALA A 80 -1.65 -7.75 5.73
N LEU A 81 -1.24 -8.97 5.34
CA LEU A 81 -2.17 -9.99 4.86
C LEU A 81 -3.24 -10.32 5.90
N GLY A 82 -2.85 -10.42 7.18
CA GLY A 82 -3.76 -10.72 8.28
C GLY A 82 -4.80 -9.62 8.48
N VAL A 83 -4.36 -8.38 8.57
CA VAL A 83 -5.26 -7.23 8.70
C VAL A 83 -6.24 -7.16 7.54
N LEU A 84 -5.76 -7.31 6.29
CA LEU A 84 -6.60 -7.29 5.09
C LEU A 84 -7.57 -8.49 5.01
N SER A 85 -7.20 -9.64 5.58
CA SER A 85 -8.05 -10.85 5.59
C SER A 85 -9.07 -10.88 6.73
N SER A 86 -9.00 -9.94 7.68
CA SER A 86 -9.91 -9.86 8.82
C SER A 86 -11.29 -9.31 8.46
N GLN A 87 -12.27 -9.62 9.31
CA GLN A 87 -13.63 -9.04 9.19
C GLN A 87 -13.62 -7.51 9.22
N VAL A 88 -12.64 -6.89 9.89
CA VAL A 88 -12.51 -5.42 9.99
C VAL A 88 -12.33 -4.82 8.59
N HIS A 89 -11.36 -5.33 7.82
CA HIS A 89 -11.15 -4.85 6.46
C HIS A 89 -12.26 -5.30 5.50
N VAL A 90 -12.81 -6.50 5.67
CA VAL A 90 -13.93 -6.97 4.85
C VAL A 90 -15.15 -6.07 5.02
N ALA A 91 -15.54 -5.71 6.25
CA ALA A 91 -16.62 -4.78 6.51
C ALA A 91 -16.37 -3.40 5.87
N TRP A 92 -15.15 -2.86 6.04
CA TRP A 92 -14.75 -1.61 5.38
C TRP A 92 -14.88 -1.68 3.86
N THR A 93 -14.43 -2.78 3.23
CA THR A 93 -14.50 -2.92 1.77
C THR A 93 -15.91 -3.03 1.23
N LEU A 94 -16.83 -3.64 1.98
CA LEU A 94 -18.23 -3.70 1.61
C LEU A 94 -18.92 -2.34 1.70
N ALA A 95 -18.53 -1.50 2.66
CA ALA A 95 -19.06 -0.17 2.84
C ALA A 95 -18.48 0.87 1.86
N THR A 96 -17.18 0.76 1.50
CA THR A 96 -16.45 1.77 0.72
C THR A 96 -16.15 1.38 -0.73
N GLY A 97 -16.39 0.11 -1.08
CA GLY A 97 -16.22 -0.42 -2.42
C GLY A 97 -17.38 -0.05 -3.36
N SER A 98 -17.43 -0.78 -4.45
CA SER A 98 -18.52 -0.68 -5.42
C SER A 98 -19.20 -2.05 -5.59
N THR A 99 -20.24 -2.13 -6.39
CA THR A 99 -20.89 -3.38 -6.75
C THR A 99 -20.99 -3.52 -8.27
N LEU A 100 -20.85 -4.74 -8.74
CA LEU A 100 -21.17 -5.13 -10.11
C LEU A 100 -22.26 -6.19 -10.01
N GLU A 101 -23.51 -5.82 -10.33
CA GLU A 101 -24.70 -6.59 -10.01
C GLU A 101 -24.78 -6.82 -8.49
N ASP A 102 -24.75 -8.07 -8.03
CA ASP A 102 -24.77 -8.48 -6.62
C ASP A 102 -23.37 -8.79 -6.02
N ARG A 103 -22.32 -8.55 -6.82
CA ARG A 103 -20.94 -8.90 -6.43
C ARG A 103 -20.14 -7.67 -5.99
N PRO A 104 -19.53 -7.70 -4.80
CA PRO A 104 -18.67 -6.63 -4.34
C PRO A 104 -17.42 -6.46 -5.22
N VAL A 105 -17.12 -5.20 -5.56
CA VAL A 105 -15.94 -4.78 -6.32
C VAL A 105 -14.96 -4.10 -5.38
N TYR A 106 -13.71 -4.57 -5.37
CA TYR A 106 -12.64 -3.97 -4.59
C TYR A 106 -12.03 -2.78 -5.33
N VAL A 107 -12.38 -1.58 -4.88
CA VAL A 107 -11.85 -0.33 -5.42
C VAL A 107 -10.61 0.05 -4.63
N LYS A 108 -9.40 -0.09 -5.20
CA LYS A 108 -8.12 0.13 -4.50
C LYS A 108 -8.03 1.50 -3.81
N THR A 109 -8.54 2.56 -4.44
CA THR A 109 -8.47 3.94 -3.94
C THR A 109 -9.39 4.22 -2.75
N THR A 110 -10.42 3.43 -2.54
CA THR A 110 -11.34 3.58 -1.40
C THR A 110 -11.19 2.45 -0.40
N CYS A 111 -11.05 1.21 -0.89
CA CYS A 111 -10.96 0.05 0.00
C CYS A 111 -9.58 -0.12 0.64
N PHE A 112 -8.47 0.23 -0.08
CA PHE A 112 -7.11 0.04 0.42
C PHE A 112 -6.45 1.35 0.83
N GLU A 113 -6.38 2.34 -0.07
CA GLU A 113 -5.60 3.57 0.16
C GLU A 113 -6.15 4.43 1.31
N LYS A 114 -7.45 4.30 1.62
CA LYS A 114 -8.11 5.01 2.73
C LYS A 114 -8.32 4.16 3.98
N PHE A 115 -7.90 2.90 3.97
CA PHE A 115 -8.11 2.01 5.10
C PHE A 115 -7.13 2.33 6.25
N PRO A 116 -7.65 2.64 7.45
CA PRO A 116 -6.80 2.98 8.57
C PRO A 116 -6.27 1.71 9.26
N PHE A 117 -5.03 1.32 8.98
CA PHE A 117 -4.39 0.18 9.65
C PHE A 117 -4.25 0.41 11.15
N PRO A 118 -4.33 -0.65 12.00
CA PRO A 118 -4.17 -0.52 13.45
C PRO A 118 -2.73 -0.17 13.83
N ALA A 119 -2.58 0.54 14.95
CA ALA A 119 -1.28 0.84 15.56
C ALA A 119 -0.84 -0.33 16.46
N ALA A 120 -0.63 -1.51 15.88
CA ALA A 120 -0.33 -2.75 16.59
C ALA A 120 1.07 -2.75 17.22
N SER A 121 1.20 -3.31 18.43
CA SER A 121 2.52 -3.59 19.03
C SER A 121 3.28 -4.65 18.24
N PRO A 122 4.62 -4.77 18.40
CA PRO A 122 5.40 -5.82 17.73
C PRO A 122 4.89 -7.24 18.03
N GLU A 123 4.42 -7.50 19.25
CA GLU A 123 3.85 -8.79 19.65
C GLU A 123 2.52 -9.06 18.94
N GLN A 124 1.65 -8.04 18.83
CA GLN A 124 0.39 -8.13 18.10
C GLN A 124 0.64 -8.35 16.60
N GLN A 125 1.60 -7.63 16.01
CA GLN A 125 2.00 -7.83 14.62
C GLN A 125 2.49 -9.25 14.37
N THR A 126 3.36 -9.79 15.25
CA THR A 126 3.87 -11.17 15.16
C THR A 126 2.74 -12.19 15.25
N ARG A 127 1.78 -12.01 16.17
CA ARG A 127 0.63 -12.90 16.32
C ARG A 127 -0.27 -12.89 15.09
N ILE A 128 -0.62 -11.70 14.58
CA ILE A 128 -1.46 -11.55 13.38
C ILE A 128 -0.76 -12.15 12.16
N ALA A 129 0.54 -11.90 12.01
CA ALA A 129 1.35 -12.47 10.93
C ALA A 129 1.35 -14.00 10.95
N ALA A 130 1.54 -14.62 12.12
CA ALA A 130 1.52 -16.08 12.28
C ALA A 130 0.16 -16.68 11.88
N LEU A 131 -0.95 -16.06 12.29
CA LEU A 131 -2.31 -16.49 11.92
C LEU A 131 -2.57 -16.32 10.42
N ALA A 132 -2.08 -15.24 9.81
CA ALA A 132 -2.21 -14.99 8.38
C ALA A 132 -1.45 -16.02 7.53
N GLU A 133 -0.22 -16.38 7.94
CA GLU A 133 0.56 -17.45 7.29
C GLU A 133 -0.15 -18.81 7.39
N GLN A 134 -0.70 -19.12 8.55
CA GLN A 134 -1.48 -20.36 8.73
C GLN A 134 -2.72 -20.38 7.85
N LEU A 135 -3.44 -19.25 7.76
CA LEU A 135 -4.64 -19.11 6.92
C LEU A 135 -4.32 -19.28 5.43
N ASP A 136 -3.28 -18.60 4.93
CA ASP A 136 -2.87 -18.69 3.53
C ASP A 136 -2.35 -20.08 3.18
N THR A 137 -1.51 -20.66 4.05
CA THR A 137 -0.98 -22.02 3.92
C THR A 137 -2.11 -23.06 3.95
N HIS A 138 -3.07 -22.92 4.87
CA HIS A 138 -4.20 -23.83 4.97
C HIS A 138 -4.98 -23.88 3.66
N ARG A 139 -5.38 -22.74 3.12
CA ARG A 139 -6.13 -22.65 1.86
C ARG A 139 -5.38 -23.26 0.70
N LYS A 140 -4.11 -22.93 0.52
CA LYS A 140 -3.26 -23.45 -0.54
C LYS A 140 -3.05 -24.96 -0.42
N ARG A 141 -2.82 -25.46 0.79
CA ARG A 141 -2.63 -26.90 1.03
C ARG A 141 -3.88 -27.70 0.69
N GLN A 142 -5.06 -27.23 1.11
CA GLN A 142 -6.30 -27.94 0.80
C GLN A 142 -6.60 -27.94 -0.71
N GLN A 143 -6.39 -26.80 -1.39
CA GLN A 143 -6.57 -26.73 -2.84
C GLN A 143 -5.56 -27.58 -3.62
N ALA A 144 -4.31 -27.68 -3.14
CA ALA A 144 -3.31 -28.57 -3.76
C ALA A 144 -3.64 -30.07 -3.57
N ALA A 145 -4.20 -30.43 -2.41
CA ALA A 145 -4.63 -31.80 -2.13
C ALA A 145 -5.93 -32.18 -2.86
N HIS A 146 -6.77 -31.22 -3.17
CA HIS A 146 -8.09 -31.41 -3.78
C HIS A 146 -8.28 -30.42 -4.96
N PRO A 147 -7.88 -30.78 -6.19
CA PRO A 147 -7.90 -29.86 -7.35
C PRO A 147 -9.27 -29.25 -7.69
N ASP A 148 -10.36 -29.94 -7.36
CA ASP A 148 -11.73 -29.45 -7.56
C ASP A 148 -12.20 -28.49 -6.47
N LEU A 149 -11.43 -28.31 -5.40
CA LEU A 149 -11.76 -27.44 -4.28
C LEU A 149 -11.45 -25.99 -4.62
N THR A 150 -12.47 -25.16 -4.66
CA THR A 150 -12.32 -23.71 -4.91
C THR A 150 -12.43 -22.91 -3.61
N LEU A 151 -11.74 -21.76 -3.54
CA LEU A 151 -11.91 -20.82 -2.43
C LEU A 151 -13.36 -20.38 -2.29
N THR A 152 -14.05 -20.08 -3.40
CA THR A 152 -15.48 -19.72 -3.37
C THR A 152 -16.32 -20.81 -2.71
N GLY A 153 -16.05 -22.09 -3.02
CA GLY A 153 -16.73 -23.22 -2.39
C GLY A 153 -16.50 -23.26 -0.88
N MET A 154 -15.24 -23.16 -0.46
CA MET A 154 -14.88 -23.16 0.97
C MET A 154 -15.56 -22.02 1.74
N TYR A 155 -15.57 -20.80 1.18
CA TYR A 155 -16.15 -19.63 1.82
C TYR A 155 -17.69 -19.62 1.76
N ASN A 156 -18.32 -20.24 0.76
CA ASN A 156 -19.78 -20.49 0.77
C ASN A 156 -20.17 -21.41 1.94
N VAL A 157 -19.40 -22.48 2.17
CA VAL A 157 -19.63 -23.41 3.29
C VAL A 157 -19.33 -22.71 4.63
N LEU A 158 -18.28 -21.90 4.72
CA LEU A 158 -17.97 -21.11 5.90
C LEU A 158 -19.14 -20.14 6.24
N ALA A 159 -19.70 -19.47 5.24
CA ALA A 159 -20.86 -18.58 5.43
C ALA A 159 -22.08 -19.34 5.99
N LYS A 160 -22.38 -20.51 5.46
CA LYS A 160 -23.46 -21.38 5.97
C LYS A 160 -23.21 -21.85 7.40
N LEU A 161 -21.96 -22.22 7.74
CA LEU A 161 -21.59 -22.58 9.12
C LEU A 161 -21.78 -21.42 10.10
N ARG A 162 -21.54 -20.20 9.65
CA ARG A 162 -21.73 -18.97 10.48
C ARG A 162 -23.19 -18.59 10.62
N SER A 163 -24.01 -18.76 9.56
CA SER A 163 -25.45 -18.47 9.61
C SER A 163 -26.30 -19.59 10.25
N GLY A 164 -25.72 -20.77 10.45
CA GLY A 164 -26.46 -21.95 10.93
C GLY A 164 -27.31 -22.63 9.86
N GLU A 165 -27.14 -22.29 8.59
CA GLU A 165 -27.84 -22.94 7.48
C GLU A 165 -27.43 -24.39 7.30
N PRO A 166 -28.37 -25.30 6.92
CA PRO A 166 -28.06 -26.70 6.71
C PRO A 166 -27.14 -26.90 5.50
N LEU A 167 -26.15 -27.80 5.67
CA LEU A 167 -25.24 -28.15 4.60
C LEU A 167 -25.87 -29.20 3.67
N THR A 168 -25.81 -28.98 2.36
CA THR A 168 -26.14 -29.98 1.33
C THR A 168 -25.08 -31.10 1.30
N ALA A 169 -25.33 -32.18 0.56
CA ALA A 169 -24.34 -33.24 0.38
C ALA A 169 -23.02 -32.71 -0.22
N LYS A 170 -23.10 -31.81 -1.21
CA LYS A 170 -21.94 -31.14 -1.81
C LYS A 170 -21.19 -30.27 -0.80
N ASP A 171 -21.93 -29.51 0.03
CA ASP A 171 -21.31 -28.67 1.06
C ASP A 171 -20.56 -29.50 2.11
N LYS A 172 -21.10 -30.67 2.48
CA LYS A 172 -20.42 -31.60 3.40
C LYS A 172 -19.10 -32.11 2.83
N THR A 173 -19.07 -32.48 1.54
CA THR A 173 -17.83 -32.86 0.87
C THR A 173 -16.80 -31.71 0.88
N ILE A 174 -17.24 -30.48 0.57
CA ILE A 174 -16.36 -29.28 0.63
C ILE A 174 -15.91 -29.01 2.07
N HIS A 175 -16.79 -29.19 3.05
CA HIS A 175 -16.47 -29.01 4.47
C HIS A 175 -15.36 -29.96 4.92
N GLU A 176 -15.43 -31.22 4.52
CA GLU A 176 -14.46 -32.26 4.85
C GLU A 176 -13.13 -32.05 4.09
N THR A 177 -13.16 -31.92 2.76
CA THR A 177 -11.96 -31.74 1.94
C THR A 177 -11.27 -30.40 2.19
N GLY A 178 -12.02 -29.33 2.42
CA GLY A 178 -11.53 -28.00 2.72
C GLY A 178 -11.15 -27.80 4.19
N LEU A 179 -11.44 -28.75 5.08
CA LEU A 179 -11.31 -28.61 6.53
C LEU A 179 -11.87 -27.25 6.99
N VAL A 180 -13.12 -26.94 6.58
CA VAL A 180 -13.71 -25.61 6.75
C VAL A 180 -13.91 -25.25 8.23
N ALA A 181 -13.97 -26.23 9.13
CA ALA A 181 -13.97 -25.96 10.57
C ALA A 181 -12.65 -25.33 11.03
N VAL A 182 -11.50 -25.79 10.51
CA VAL A 182 -10.18 -25.19 10.78
C VAL A 182 -10.09 -23.79 10.14
N LEU A 183 -10.59 -23.63 8.91
CA LEU A 183 -10.65 -22.33 8.24
C LEU A 183 -11.46 -21.33 9.09
N ARG A 184 -12.59 -21.74 9.65
CA ARG A 184 -13.39 -20.94 10.57
C ARG A 184 -12.61 -20.53 11.80
N GLN A 185 -11.97 -21.48 12.47
CA GLN A 185 -11.19 -21.21 13.67
C GLN A 185 -10.07 -20.18 13.39
N LEU A 186 -9.31 -20.36 12.29
CA LEU A 186 -8.25 -19.43 11.89
C LEU A 186 -8.76 -18.02 11.65
N HIS A 187 -9.94 -17.88 11.02
CA HIS A 187 -10.58 -16.57 10.85
C HIS A 187 -11.03 -15.97 12.18
N ASP A 188 -11.67 -16.75 13.03
CA ASP A 188 -12.18 -16.26 14.31
C ASP A 188 -11.02 -15.80 15.23
N GLU A 189 -9.90 -16.53 15.26
CA GLU A 189 -8.69 -16.14 15.99
C GLU A 189 -8.01 -14.90 15.37
N LEU A 190 -7.96 -14.81 14.04
CA LEU A 190 -7.41 -13.65 13.32
C LEU A 190 -8.24 -12.40 13.59
N ASP A 191 -9.57 -12.50 13.50
CA ASP A 191 -10.49 -11.40 13.74
C ASP A 191 -10.33 -10.88 15.16
N ALA A 192 -10.26 -11.76 16.16
CA ALA A 192 -10.03 -11.38 17.56
C ALA A 192 -8.66 -10.68 17.76
N ALA A 193 -7.60 -11.19 17.11
CA ALA A 193 -6.26 -10.59 17.20
C ALA A 193 -6.21 -9.20 16.55
N VAL A 194 -6.89 -9.01 15.41
CA VAL A 194 -6.96 -7.71 14.72
C VAL A 194 -7.81 -6.72 15.50
N LEU A 195 -8.97 -7.11 16.05
CA LEU A 195 -9.77 -6.25 16.92
C LEU A 195 -8.98 -5.82 18.17
N ALA A 196 -8.22 -6.72 18.77
CA ALA A 196 -7.33 -6.39 19.89
C ALA A 196 -6.23 -5.39 19.49
N ALA A 197 -5.72 -5.45 18.26
CA ALA A 197 -4.73 -4.49 17.76
C ALA A 197 -5.32 -3.09 17.51
N TYR A 198 -6.62 -2.97 17.26
CA TYR A 198 -7.33 -1.70 17.26
C TYR A 198 -7.72 -1.23 18.66
N GLY A 199 -7.60 -2.06 19.69
CA GLY A 199 -8.13 -1.78 21.03
C GLY A 199 -9.65 -1.93 21.14
N TRP A 200 -10.28 -2.68 20.24
CA TRP A 200 -11.73 -2.83 20.11
C TRP A 200 -12.23 -4.24 20.49
N SER A 201 -11.61 -4.85 21.48
CA SER A 201 -12.01 -6.18 22.00
C SER A 201 -13.41 -6.19 22.67
N ASP A 202 -13.99 -5.02 22.88
CA ASP A 202 -15.35 -4.82 23.42
C ASP A 202 -16.45 -4.97 22.37
N LEU A 203 -16.10 -4.99 21.07
CA LEU A 203 -17.07 -5.16 20.00
C LEU A 203 -17.66 -6.56 20.00
N ALA A 204 -19.00 -6.63 19.98
CA ALA A 204 -19.68 -7.90 19.82
C ALA A 204 -19.47 -8.47 18.41
N PRO A 205 -19.36 -9.82 18.27
CA PRO A 205 -19.27 -10.44 16.95
C PRO A 205 -20.49 -10.06 16.07
N GLY A 206 -20.21 -9.51 14.89
CA GLY A 206 -21.26 -9.10 13.94
C GLY A 206 -21.80 -7.68 14.12
N ASP A 207 -21.33 -6.92 15.10
CA ASP A 207 -21.67 -5.49 15.26
C ASP A 207 -20.91 -4.64 14.22
N THR A 208 -21.39 -4.76 12.97
CA THR A 208 -20.76 -4.10 11.82
C THR A 208 -20.94 -2.59 11.86
N ASP A 209 -22.06 -2.10 12.37
CA ASP A 209 -22.37 -0.66 12.38
C ASP A 209 -21.40 0.07 13.33
N THR A 210 -21.24 -0.38 14.57
CA THR A 210 -20.28 0.19 15.52
C THR A 210 -18.83 0.05 15.01
N LEU A 211 -18.48 -1.06 14.34
CA LEU A 211 -17.18 -1.26 13.73
C LEU A 211 -16.90 -0.20 12.65
N LEU A 212 -17.86 0.04 11.75
CA LEU A 212 -17.73 1.03 10.69
C LEU A 212 -17.64 2.46 11.23
N ASP A 213 -18.43 2.80 12.23
CA ASP A 213 -18.36 4.12 12.89
C ASP A 213 -16.97 4.38 13.47
N ARG A 214 -16.39 3.38 14.17
CA ARG A 214 -15.03 3.49 14.71
C ARG A 214 -13.96 3.58 13.61
N LEU A 215 -14.12 2.85 12.51
CA LEU A 215 -13.20 2.93 11.37
C LEU A 215 -13.27 4.30 10.68
N VAL A 216 -14.45 4.87 10.51
CA VAL A 216 -14.62 6.21 9.94
C VAL A 216 -13.99 7.27 10.84
N ALA A 217 -14.19 7.18 12.16
CA ALA A 217 -13.57 8.09 13.12
C ALA A 217 -12.03 8.00 13.07
N LEU A 218 -11.48 6.78 13.07
CA LEU A 218 -10.04 6.54 12.96
C LEU A 218 -9.48 7.03 11.62
N ASN A 219 -10.22 6.85 10.50
CA ASN A 219 -9.81 7.36 9.19
C ASN A 219 -9.73 8.89 9.20
N ALA A 220 -10.69 9.58 9.82
CA ALA A 220 -10.65 11.03 9.95
C ALA A 220 -9.46 11.51 10.82
N GLU A 221 -9.16 10.80 11.90
CA GLU A 221 -7.97 11.05 12.74
C GLU A 221 -6.68 10.91 11.91
N ARG A 222 -6.54 9.82 11.14
CA ARG A 222 -5.38 9.59 10.26
C ARG A 222 -5.23 10.66 9.19
N ALA A 223 -6.33 11.09 8.58
CA ALA A 223 -6.32 12.19 7.61
C ALA A 223 -5.85 13.51 8.23
N ALA A 224 -6.22 13.80 9.48
CA ALA A 224 -5.72 14.96 10.21
C ALA A 224 -4.22 14.85 10.54
N GLU A 225 -3.73 13.66 10.95
CA GLU A 225 -2.30 13.39 11.14
C GLU A 225 -1.51 13.62 9.84
N GLU A 226 -2.00 13.10 8.72
CA GLU A 226 -1.38 13.28 7.39
C GLU A 226 -1.32 14.74 6.96
N ALA A 227 -2.37 15.52 7.24
CA ALA A 227 -2.40 16.96 6.97
C ALA A 227 -1.32 17.74 7.75
N THR A 228 -0.87 17.22 8.89
CA THR A 228 0.26 17.78 9.67
C THR A 228 1.63 17.19 9.27
N GLY A 229 1.67 16.32 8.24
CA GLY A 229 2.89 15.69 7.72
C GLY A 229 3.25 14.36 8.37
N HIS A 230 2.43 13.84 9.28
CA HIS A 230 2.67 12.54 9.89
C HIS A 230 2.02 11.42 9.08
N ILE A 231 2.78 10.80 8.17
CA ILE A 231 2.31 9.73 7.29
C ILE A 231 2.79 8.37 7.84
N ARG A 232 1.84 7.44 8.01
CA ARG A 232 2.11 6.07 8.47
C ARG A 232 2.37 5.14 7.30
N TRP A 233 3.59 5.20 6.76
CA TRP A 233 3.98 4.38 5.61
C TRP A 233 3.95 2.89 5.92
N LEU A 234 3.31 2.08 5.07
CA LEU A 234 3.32 0.61 5.16
C LEU A 234 4.65 0.01 4.68
N ARG A 235 5.36 0.71 3.80
CA ARG A 235 6.71 0.37 3.32
C ARG A 235 7.57 1.63 3.31
N PRO A 236 8.03 2.10 4.48
CA PRO A 236 8.76 3.37 4.59
C PRO A 236 10.00 3.43 3.70
N ASP A 237 10.80 2.36 3.62
CA ASP A 237 12.02 2.30 2.78
C ASP A 237 11.74 2.49 1.28
N PHE A 238 10.56 2.09 0.81
CA PHE A 238 10.15 2.24 -0.59
C PHE A 238 9.35 3.52 -0.83
N GLN A 239 8.43 3.85 0.07
CA GLN A 239 7.51 4.97 -0.09
C GLN A 239 8.12 6.32 0.32
N ASN A 240 9.08 6.30 1.26
CA ASN A 240 9.80 7.48 1.74
C ASN A 240 11.32 7.21 1.92
N PRO A 241 12.05 6.90 0.84
CA PRO A 241 13.46 6.51 0.91
C PRO A 241 14.40 7.62 1.42
N SER A 242 13.91 8.86 1.51
CA SER A 242 14.67 10.00 2.01
C SER A 242 14.53 10.22 3.52
N ALA A 243 13.62 9.52 4.19
CA ALA A 243 13.57 9.49 5.64
C ALA A 243 14.74 8.66 6.13
N SER A 244 15.81 9.31 6.62
CA SER A 244 16.93 8.61 7.25
C SER A 244 16.42 7.67 8.34
N PRO A 245 16.91 6.43 8.41
CA PRO A 245 16.59 5.56 9.54
C PRO A 245 17.03 6.27 10.82
N ILE A 246 16.11 6.41 11.77
CA ILE A 246 16.46 6.81 13.13
C ILE A 246 17.41 5.74 13.63
N GLN A 247 18.72 6.06 13.66
CA GLN A 247 19.71 5.21 14.31
C GLN A 247 19.32 5.18 15.80
N THR A 248 18.68 4.11 16.23
CA THR A 248 18.60 3.76 17.64
C THR A 248 20.00 3.33 18.07
N THR A 249 20.84 4.31 18.37
CA THR A 249 22.10 4.07 19.06
C THR A 249 21.75 3.61 20.48
N PRO A 250 22.21 2.42 20.90
CA PRO A 250 22.03 2.02 22.31
C PRO A 250 22.73 3.05 23.19
N LEU A 251 21.98 3.62 24.13
CA LEU A 251 22.52 4.55 25.13
C LEU A 251 23.58 3.83 25.95
N LYS A 252 24.86 4.08 25.62
CA LYS A 252 25.96 3.77 26.54
C LYS A 252 25.96 4.84 27.62
N LEU A 253 25.54 4.47 28.81
CA LEU A 253 25.72 5.25 30.03
C LEU A 253 27.21 5.26 30.37
N GLY A 254 27.83 6.43 30.35
CA GLY A 254 29.26 6.60 30.72
C GLY A 254 29.69 8.06 30.63
N SER A 255 29.54 8.76 31.75
CA SER A 255 30.35 9.89 32.33
C SER A 255 31.30 10.73 31.45
N ASP A 256 31.16 11.97 31.32
CA ASP A 256 31.70 13.18 31.93
C ASP A 256 31.85 14.36 30.96
N PRO A 257 31.77 15.63 31.43
CA PRO A 257 31.54 16.77 30.55
C PRO A 257 32.88 17.40 30.09
N GLY A 258 33.10 17.41 28.80
CA GLY A 258 34.18 18.12 28.14
C GLY A 258 33.65 19.19 27.18
N LEU A 259 33.90 20.42 27.55
CA LEU A 259 33.78 21.66 26.77
C LEU A 259 34.25 21.52 25.33
N ALA A 260 33.38 21.59 24.34
CA ALA A 260 33.75 21.66 22.93
C ALA A 260 33.28 22.97 22.30
N THR A 261 34.27 23.75 21.98
CA THR A 261 34.32 24.98 21.19
C THR A 261 33.58 24.84 19.85
N ALA A 262 32.84 25.88 19.52
CA ALA A 262 32.18 26.08 18.21
C ALA A 262 33.20 26.02 17.06
N THR A 263 32.97 25.14 16.11
CA THR A 263 33.73 25.11 14.84
C THR A 263 32.91 25.87 13.77
N PRO A 264 33.54 26.69 12.92
CA PRO A 264 32.85 27.59 11.99
C PRO A 264 32.21 26.82 10.82
N ALA A 265 31.07 27.34 10.36
CA ALA A 265 30.27 26.85 9.25
C ALA A 265 31.07 26.51 8.00
N THR A 266 30.96 25.24 7.59
CA THR A 266 31.46 24.76 6.30
C THR A 266 30.59 25.37 5.19
N LYS A 267 31.20 25.96 4.17
CA LYS A 267 30.54 26.50 2.97
C LYS A 267 29.66 25.40 2.35
N ALA A 268 28.34 25.65 2.26
CA ALA A 268 27.40 24.74 1.61
C ALA A 268 27.81 24.52 0.15
N GLU A 269 28.05 23.27 -0.23
CA GLU A 269 28.30 22.87 -1.61
C GLU A 269 27.04 23.16 -2.45
N LYS A 270 27.22 23.90 -3.55
CA LYS A 270 26.12 24.26 -4.46
C LYS A 270 25.69 23.04 -5.26
N ARG A 271 24.39 22.74 -5.27
CA ARG A 271 23.80 21.62 -6.01
C ARG A 271 23.61 21.97 -7.50
N PRO A 272 23.82 21.05 -8.46
CA PRO A 272 23.51 21.28 -9.86
C PRO A 272 22.00 21.47 -10.04
N TRP A 273 21.58 22.42 -10.90
CA TRP A 273 20.16 22.64 -11.23
C TRP A 273 19.61 21.44 -12.00
N PRO A 274 18.52 20.78 -11.53
CA PRO A 274 17.97 19.59 -12.16
C PRO A 274 17.42 19.83 -13.57
N ALA A 275 17.38 18.78 -14.38
CA ALA A 275 16.96 18.86 -15.78
C ALA A 275 15.44 18.90 -15.96
N THR A 276 14.70 18.17 -15.13
CA THR A 276 13.25 18.02 -15.26
C THR A 276 12.48 18.92 -14.29
N LEU A 277 11.28 19.38 -14.68
CA LEU A 277 10.45 20.26 -13.84
C LEU A 277 10.08 19.64 -12.48
N PRO A 278 9.70 18.35 -12.37
CA PRO A 278 9.42 17.74 -11.07
C PRO A 278 10.62 17.73 -10.12
N GLU A 279 11.82 17.48 -10.65
CA GLU A 279 13.06 17.52 -9.86
C GLU A 279 13.43 18.93 -9.45
N GLN A 280 13.17 19.95 -10.31
CA GLN A 280 13.37 21.34 -10.00
C GLN A 280 12.46 21.81 -8.86
N VAL A 281 11.16 21.46 -8.92
CA VAL A 281 10.19 21.73 -7.86
C VAL A 281 10.61 21.12 -6.53
N ARG A 282 11.05 19.85 -6.56
CA ARG A 282 11.56 19.17 -5.37
C ARG A 282 12.81 19.83 -4.81
N ALA A 283 13.80 20.13 -5.66
CA ALA A 283 15.05 20.73 -5.24
C ALA A 283 14.85 22.12 -4.61
N VAL A 284 13.91 22.93 -5.12
CA VAL A 284 13.57 24.23 -4.54
C VAL A 284 12.81 24.04 -3.22
N ALA A 285 11.88 23.09 -3.12
CA ALA A 285 11.20 22.76 -1.86
C ALA A 285 12.19 22.33 -0.77
N ASP A 286 13.20 21.50 -1.12
CA ASP A 286 14.23 21.02 -0.21
C ASP A 286 15.24 22.12 0.21
N ALA A 287 15.29 23.24 -0.52
CA ALA A 287 16.15 24.39 -0.21
C ALA A 287 15.44 25.44 0.66
N LEU A 288 14.12 25.39 0.76
CA LEU A 288 13.35 26.28 1.64
C LEU A 288 13.62 25.94 3.11
N THR A 289 13.72 26.96 3.95
CA THR A 289 13.94 26.83 5.40
C THR A 289 12.80 27.51 6.15
N PRO A 290 12.61 27.24 7.45
CA PRO A 290 11.66 27.96 8.30
C PRO A 290 11.97 29.45 8.45
N THR A 291 13.20 29.89 8.10
CA THR A 291 13.59 31.29 8.06
C THR A 291 13.36 31.88 6.66
N PRO A 292 12.77 33.07 6.54
CA PRO A 292 12.53 33.71 5.23
C PRO A 292 13.79 33.86 4.41
N GLN A 293 13.74 33.45 3.14
CA GLN A 293 14.86 33.56 2.18
C GLN A 293 14.37 34.27 0.92
N ASP A 294 15.13 35.26 0.47
CA ASP A 294 14.86 35.90 -0.80
C ASP A 294 15.26 35.04 -2.01
N GLU A 295 14.75 35.34 -3.20
CA GLU A 295 15.06 34.57 -4.42
C GLU A 295 16.55 34.48 -4.74
N PRO A 296 17.37 35.55 -4.56
CA PRO A 296 18.81 35.48 -4.74
C PRO A 296 19.48 34.49 -3.81
N THR A 297 19.07 34.41 -2.54
CA THR A 297 19.59 33.47 -1.54
C THR A 297 19.22 32.03 -1.91
N LEU A 298 17.96 31.78 -2.30
CA LEU A 298 17.53 30.49 -2.80
C LEU A 298 18.29 30.08 -4.08
N ALA A 299 18.49 31.02 -5.01
CA ALA A 299 19.27 30.76 -6.21
C ALA A 299 20.75 30.44 -5.91
N ALA A 300 21.33 30.94 -4.79
CA ALA A 300 22.70 30.65 -4.41
C ALA A 300 22.96 29.19 -4.04
N HIS A 301 21.93 28.41 -3.71
CA HIS A 301 22.01 26.98 -3.43
C HIS A 301 22.26 26.13 -4.69
N PHE A 302 22.09 26.71 -5.90
CA PHE A 302 22.15 25.97 -7.15
C PHE A 302 23.22 26.49 -8.10
N THR A 303 23.71 25.58 -8.97
CA THR A 303 24.58 25.88 -10.11
C THR A 303 23.98 25.31 -11.38
N GLY A 304 23.98 26.05 -12.48
CA GLY A 304 23.46 25.56 -13.76
C GLY A 304 23.85 26.46 -14.92
N LYS A 305 23.84 25.88 -16.13
CA LYS A 305 24.01 26.62 -17.40
C LYS A 305 22.62 27.03 -17.92
N GLY A 306 22.49 28.23 -18.49
CA GLY A 306 21.26 28.73 -19.10
C GLY A 306 20.36 29.54 -18.17
N PRO A 307 19.13 29.91 -18.61
CA PRO A 307 18.25 30.89 -17.94
C PRO A 307 17.41 30.29 -16.80
N TRP A 308 17.90 29.25 -16.13
CA TRP A 308 17.18 28.52 -15.09
C TRP A 308 16.66 29.40 -13.93
N LYS A 309 17.37 30.48 -13.62
CA LYS A 309 16.95 31.44 -12.58
C LYS A 309 15.58 32.10 -12.87
N LYS A 310 15.20 32.21 -14.15
CA LYS A 310 13.89 32.74 -14.55
C LYS A 310 12.72 31.83 -14.20
N ARG A 311 12.98 30.53 -13.93
CA ARG A 311 11.97 29.56 -13.52
C ARG A 311 11.75 29.50 -12.00
N LEU A 312 12.66 30.09 -11.21
CA LEU A 312 12.56 30.03 -9.76
C LEU A 312 11.27 30.67 -9.23
N PRO A 313 10.85 31.89 -9.69
CA PRO A 313 9.57 32.49 -9.28
C PRO A 313 8.36 31.61 -9.63
N GLU A 314 8.34 30.99 -10.80
CA GLU A 314 7.24 30.08 -11.22
C GLU A 314 7.13 28.87 -10.32
N ILE A 315 8.28 28.29 -9.95
CA ILE A 315 8.33 27.11 -9.04
C ILE A 315 7.89 27.52 -7.62
N LEU A 316 8.29 28.68 -7.14
CA LEU A 316 7.87 29.20 -5.83
C LEU A 316 6.35 29.47 -5.81
N ALA A 317 5.78 30.02 -6.90
CA ALA A 317 4.34 30.18 -7.04
C ALA A 317 3.61 28.81 -7.03
N MET A 318 4.14 27.79 -7.72
CA MET A 318 3.60 26.42 -7.67
C MET A 318 3.66 25.83 -6.26
N LEU A 319 4.78 25.99 -5.55
CA LEU A 319 4.93 25.49 -4.18
C LEU A 319 3.98 26.20 -3.22
N THR A 320 3.71 27.49 -3.45
CA THR A 320 2.73 28.26 -2.66
C THR A 320 1.31 27.76 -2.92
N ALA A 321 0.95 27.53 -4.18
CA ALA A 321 -0.36 26.97 -4.54
C ALA A 321 -0.57 25.53 -3.96
N LEU A 322 0.52 24.78 -3.75
CA LEU A 322 0.51 23.47 -3.13
C LEU A 322 0.61 23.52 -1.59
N GLY A 323 0.66 24.70 -0.98
CA GLY A 323 0.81 24.88 0.47
C GLY A 323 2.18 24.47 1.03
N ARG A 324 3.20 24.33 0.14
CA ARG A 324 4.57 23.92 0.50
C ARG A 324 5.57 25.06 0.56
N ALA A 325 5.15 26.27 0.25
CA ALA A 325 5.89 27.51 0.48
C ALA A 325 4.92 28.60 0.89
N LYS A 326 5.39 29.52 1.71
CA LYS A 326 4.62 30.71 2.11
C LYS A 326 5.47 31.95 1.89
N GLN A 327 4.89 32.98 1.27
CA GLN A 327 5.53 34.27 1.12
C GLN A 327 5.34 35.06 2.41
N SER A 328 6.41 35.67 2.94
CA SER A 328 6.41 36.54 4.12
C SER A 328 7.23 37.81 3.83
N ASP A 329 7.19 38.79 4.73
CA ASP A 329 7.81 40.11 4.53
C ASP A 329 9.34 40.11 4.33
N GLY A 330 10.01 38.93 4.50
CA GLY A 330 11.46 38.76 4.28
C GLY A 330 11.81 37.79 3.18
N GLY A 331 10.83 37.23 2.44
CA GLY A 331 11.07 36.22 1.41
C GLY A 331 10.16 34.99 1.53
N TRP A 332 10.68 33.83 1.13
CA TRP A 332 9.95 32.57 1.07
C TRP A 332 10.36 31.68 2.24
N VAL A 333 9.38 30.99 2.85
CA VAL A 333 9.53 29.95 3.90
C VAL A 333 8.92 28.64 3.44
N GLY A 334 9.50 27.52 3.85
CA GLY A 334 9.01 26.16 3.56
C GLY A 334 8.31 25.51 4.75
#